data_5abea0eca006ae3579dc61b65ac86bd8
#
_entry.id   5abea0eca006ae3579dc61b65ac86bd8
#
_cell.length_a   1.000
_cell.length_b   1.000
_cell.length_c   1.000
_cell.angle_alpha   90.00
_cell.angle_beta   90.00
_cell.angle_gamma   90.00
#
_symmetry.space_group_name_H-M   'P 1'
#
loop_
_entity.id
_entity.type
_entity.pdbx_description
1 polymer ?
#
loop_
_entity_poly.entity_id
_entity_poly.type
_entity_poly.pdbx_seq_one_letter_code
_entity_poly.pdbx_strand_id
1 'polypeptide(L)'
;MKKKKSKKKTSFISKTAMTILTIILIILFFCIMSMVEKIQGTARVVNYAGLVRGKTQRIIKLEDAGEPQDTMIADINAYIDGLQNGSSELDLVRLDDRDFQDKMTELASYFEELKAEICLLYTSDAADE
;
A
#
# COMPACT_ATOMS: atom_id res chain seq x y z
N MET A 1 -2.70 48.67 47.21
CA MET A 1 -1.86 48.39 46.01
C MET A 1 -1.61 46.91 45.69
N LYS A 2 -1.93 45.94 46.55
CA LYS A 2 -1.68 44.47 46.33
C LYS A 2 -2.64 43.81 45.31
N LYS A 3 -3.90 44.24 45.16
CA LYS A 3 -4.90 43.62 44.24
C LYS A 3 -4.58 43.77 42.74
N LYS A 4 -3.90 44.84 42.33
CA LYS A 4 -3.59 45.13 40.90
C LYS A 4 -2.44 44.24 40.37
N LYS A 5 -1.47 43.85 41.22
CA LYS A 5 -0.34 42.97 40.87
C LYS A 5 -0.78 41.50 40.70
N SER A 6 -1.77 41.06 41.49
CA SER A 6 -2.32 39.69 41.43
C SER A 6 -3.09 39.46 40.10
N LYS A 7 -3.96 40.39 39.69
CA LYS A 7 -4.69 40.29 38.40
C LYS A 7 -3.78 40.22 37.18
N LYS A 8 -2.67 40.96 37.18
CA LYS A 8 -1.70 40.97 36.06
C LYS A 8 -0.97 39.60 35.96
N LYS A 9 -0.62 39.00 37.10
CA LYS A 9 0.05 37.68 37.15
C LYS A 9 -0.87 36.55 36.70
N THR A 10 -2.14 36.60 37.11
CA THR A 10 -3.17 35.60 36.68
C THR A 10 -3.44 35.71 35.18
N SER A 11 -3.52 36.92 34.63
CA SER A 11 -3.70 37.12 33.19
C SER A 11 -2.49 36.63 32.37
N PHE A 12 -1.29 36.79 32.87
CA PHE A 12 -0.07 36.28 32.20
C PHE A 12 -0.04 34.74 32.19
N ILE A 13 -0.32 34.10 33.34
CA ILE A 13 -0.38 32.65 33.45
C ILE A 13 -1.45 32.06 32.52
N SER A 14 -2.63 32.67 32.45
CA SER A 14 -3.70 32.23 31.55
C SER A 14 -3.31 32.34 30.07
N LYS A 15 -2.66 33.41 29.66
CA LYS A 15 -2.16 33.58 28.28
C LYS A 15 -1.09 32.53 27.92
N THR A 16 -0.14 32.31 28.84
CA THR A 16 0.91 31.28 28.63
C THR A 16 0.32 29.88 28.55
N ALA A 17 -0.64 29.55 29.40
CA ALA A 17 -1.33 28.25 29.35
C ALA A 17 -2.09 28.07 28.04
N MET A 18 -2.78 29.10 27.54
CA MET A 18 -3.46 29.05 26.23
C MET A 18 -2.46 28.85 25.08
N THR A 19 -1.34 29.55 25.12
CA THR A 19 -0.30 29.38 24.08
C THR A 19 0.27 27.97 24.05
N ILE A 20 0.59 27.41 25.23
CA ILE A 20 1.09 26.03 25.34
C ILE A 20 0.05 25.04 24.81
N LEU A 21 -1.21 25.21 25.19
CA LEU A 21 -2.29 24.34 24.74
C LEU A 21 -2.44 24.38 23.20
N THR A 22 -2.36 25.57 22.61
CA THR A 22 -2.42 25.72 21.14
C THR A 22 -1.26 25.00 20.45
N ILE A 23 -0.03 25.10 20.98
CA ILE A 23 1.13 24.41 20.42
C ILE A 23 0.95 22.89 20.50
N ILE A 24 0.46 22.38 21.63
CA ILE A 24 0.18 20.95 21.80
C ILE A 24 -0.84 20.46 20.77
N LEU A 25 -1.92 21.22 20.55
CA LEU A 25 -2.94 20.88 19.56
C LEU A 25 -2.39 20.83 18.14
N ILE A 26 -1.52 21.77 17.78
CA ILE A 26 -0.85 21.78 16.47
C ILE A 26 0.04 20.55 16.30
N ILE A 27 0.82 20.20 17.31
CA ILE A 27 1.69 19.01 17.28
C ILE A 27 0.84 17.75 17.12
N LEU A 28 -0.24 17.61 17.90
CA LEU A 28 -1.15 16.47 17.79
C LEU A 28 -1.80 16.37 16.41
N PHE A 29 -2.18 17.50 15.82
CA PHE A 29 -2.72 17.51 14.46
C PHE A 29 -1.73 16.96 13.44
N PHE A 30 -0.46 17.39 13.47
CA PHE A 30 0.56 16.83 12.58
C PHE A 30 0.84 15.36 12.83
N CYS A 31 0.86 14.91 14.07
CA CYS A 31 1.00 13.49 14.41
C CYS A 31 -0.12 12.65 13.82
N ILE A 32 -1.38 13.10 13.95
CA ILE A 32 -2.55 12.40 13.41
C ILE A 32 -2.46 12.33 11.87
N MET A 33 -2.13 13.43 11.20
CA MET A 33 -1.98 13.44 9.74
C MET A 33 -0.92 12.44 9.26
N SER A 34 0.25 12.40 9.90
CA SER A 34 1.29 11.39 9.60
C SER A 34 0.84 9.95 9.80
N MET A 35 0.03 9.68 10.82
CA MET A 35 -0.52 8.34 11.05
C MET A 35 -1.54 7.95 9.97
N VAL A 36 -2.38 8.91 9.55
CA VAL A 36 -3.39 8.67 8.50
C VAL A 36 -2.73 8.33 7.17
N GLU A 37 -1.67 9.04 6.77
CA GLU A 37 -0.91 8.73 5.55
C GLU A 37 -0.34 7.31 5.56
N LYS A 38 0.23 6.87 6.68
CA LYS A 38 0.74 5.49 6.83
C LYS A 38 -0.37 4.44 6.69
N ILE A 39 -1.52 4.68 7.29
CA ILE A 39 -2.67 3.75 7.24
C ILE A 39 -3.19 3.66 5.80
N GLN A 40 -3.30 4.76 5.09
CA GLN A 40 -3.77 4.78 3.70
C GLN A 40 -2.81 4.01 2.77
N GLY A 41 -1.49 4.20 2.92
CA GLY A 41 -0.49 3.45 2.16
C GLY A 41 -0.60 1.94 2.39
N THR A 42 -0.74 1.51 3.64
CA THR A 42 -0.90 0.08 3.96
C THR A 42 -2.21 -0.50 3.44
N ALA A 43 -3.32 0.24 3.51
CA ALA A 43 -4.61 -0.20 2.98
C ALA A 43 -4.57 -0.44 1.46
N ARG A 44 -3.86 0.39 0.71
CA ARG A 44 -3.63 0.18 -0.73
C ARG A 44 -2.83 -1.06 -1.02
N VAL A 45 -1.74 -1.29 -0.30
CA VAL A 45 -0.92 -2.50 -0.42
C VAL A 45 -1.79 -3.75 -0.24
N VAL A 46 -2.64 -3.80 0.78
CA VAL A 46 -3.56 -4.91 1.02
C VAL A 46 -4.56 -5.08 -0.12
N ASN A 47 -5.09 -3.98 -0.66
CA ASN A 47 -6.01 -4.03 -1.78
C ASN A 47 -5.35 -4.59 -3.05
N TYR A 48 -4.16 -4.12 -3.41
CA TYR A 48 -3.44 -4.62 -4.59
C TYR A 48 -2.97 -6.07 -4.43
N ALA A 49 -2.56 -6.48 -3.23
CA ALA A 49 -2.28 -7.89 -2.94
C ALA A 49 -3.53 -8.77 -3.14
N GLY A 50 -4.71 -8.26 -2.75
CA GLY A 50 -6.00 -8.89 -3.03
C GLY A 50 -6.32 -8.98 -4.53
N LEU A 51 -6.02 -7.93 -5.30
CA LEU A 51 -6.18 -7.92 -6.76
C LEU A 51 -5.26 -8.92 -7.45
N VAL A 52 -3.99 -9.02 -7.04
CA VAL A 52 -3.06 -10.04 -7.56
C VAL A 52 -3.65 -11.42 -7.37
N ARG A 53 -4.07 -11.78 -6.14
CA ARG A 53 -4.69 -13.08 -5.85
C ARG A 53 -5.93 -13.34 -6.69
N GLY A 54 -6.85 -12.37 -6.77
CA GLY A 54 -8.12 -12.52 -7.50
C GLY A 54 -7.92 -12.65 -9.00
N LYS A 55 -7.04 -11.83 -9.59
CA LYS A 55 -6.73 -11.89 -11.02
C LYS A 55 -5.97 -13.16 -11.39
N THR A 56 -5.03 -13.63 -10.57
CA THR A 56 -4.33 -14.90 -10.79
C THR A 56 -5.29 -16.08 -10.85
N GLN A 57 -6.23 -16.16 -9.89
CA GLN A 57 -7.25 -17.21 -9.93
C GLN A 57 -8.15 -17.14 -11.16
N ARG A 58 -8.42 -15.94 -11.65
CA ARG A 58 -9.23 -15.71 -12.85
C ARG A 58 -8.47 -16.12 -14.10
N ILE A 59 -7.18 -15.77 -14.22
CA ILE A 59 -6.33 -16.20 -15.33
C ILE A 59 -6.35 -17.72 -15.47
N ILE A 60 -6.06 -18.45 -14.40
CA ILE A 60 -6.02 -19.92 -14.42
C ILE A 60 -7.32 -20.50 -15.01
N LYS A 61 -8.47 -19.96 -14.61
CA LYS A 61 -9.76 -20.43 -15.10
C LYS A 61 -10.04 -20.10 -16.57
N LEU A 62 -9.59 -18.94 -17.05
CA LEU A 62 -9.82 -18.50 -18.40
C LEU A 62 -8.84 -19.14 -19.38
N GLU A 63 -7.59 -19.31 -18.97
CA GLU A 63 -6.59 -20.06 -19.75
C GLU A 63 -6.97 -21.54 -19.90
N ASP A 64 -7.49 -22.16 -18.85
CA ASP A 64 -8.04 -23.54 -18.89
C ASP A 64 -9.27 -23.64 -19.84
N ALA A 65 -9.99 -22.54 -20.03
CA ALA A 65 -11.09 -22.41 -20.99
C ALA A 65 -10.63 -22.05 -22.42
N GLY A 66 -9.33 -21.88 -22.66
CA GLY A 66 -8.78 -21.48 -23.96
C GLY A 66 -8.93 -19.99 -24.28
N GLU A 67 -9.14 -19.14 -23.29
CA GLU A 67 -9.27 -17.69 -23.44
C GLU A 67 -7.99 -16.96 -23.00
N PRO A 68 -7.10 -16.51 -23.92
CA PRO A 68 -5.83 -15.85 -23.58
C PRO A 68 -6.02 -14.57 -22.76
N GLN A 69 -5.22 -14.39 -21.71
CA GLN A 69 -5.35 -13.27 -20.76
C GLN A 69 -4.08 -12.41 -20.64
N ASP A 70 -3.39 -12.12 -21.73
CA ASP A 70 -2.12 -11.36 -21.77
C ASP A 70 -2.20 -10.02 -21.03
N THR A 71 -3.30 -9.28 -21.21
CA THR A 71 -3.50 -7.99 -20.55
C THR A 71 -3.57 -8.15 -19.03
N MET A 72 -4.24 -9.20 -18.55
CA MET A 72 -4.38 -9.46 -17.12
C MET A 72 -3.06 -9.93 -16.50
N ILE A 73 -2.24 -10.67 -17.26
CA ILE A 73 -0.88 -11.06 -16.90
C ILE A 73 0.01 -9.82 -16.76
N ALA A 74 -0.07 -8.88 -17.72
CA ALA A 74 0.65 -7.61 -17.67
C ALA A 74 0.26 -6.78 -16.43
N ASP A 75 -1.03 -6.68 -16.13
CA ASP A 75 -1.54 -5.99 -14.94
C ASP A 75 -0.98 -6.58 -13.65
N ILE A 76 -0.97 -7.92 -13.52
CA ILE A 76 -0.46 -8.58 -12.32
C ILE A 76 1.04 -8.35 -12.17
N ASN A 77 1.82 -8.40 -13.25
CA ASN A 77 3.24 -8.06 -13.20
C ASN A 77 3.46 -6.63 -12.67
N ALA A 78 2.70 -5.65 -13.17
CA ALA A 78 2.77 -4.27 -12.70
C ALA A 78 2.39 -4.13 -11.21
N TYR A 79 1.41 -4.90 -10.75
CA TYR A 79 1.00 -4.89 -9.33
C TYR A 79 2.05 -5.53 -8.44
N ILE A 80 2.64 -6.66 -8.83
CA ILE A 80 3.72 -7.33 -8.07
C ILE A 80 4.94 -6.40 -7.98
N ASP A 81 5.36 -5.81 -9.10
CA ASP A 81 6.47 -4.85 -9.11
C ASP A 81 6.19 -3.63 -8.21
N GLY A 82 4.98 -3.06 -8.32
CA GLY A 82 4.56 -1.94 -7.47
C GLY A 82 4.51 -2.28 -5.97
N LEU A 83 4.15 -3.50 -5.62
CA LEU A 83 4.15 -3.97 -4.23
C LEU A 83 5.57 -4.20 -3.68
N GLN A 84 6.51 -4.63 -4.52
CA GLN A 84 7.91 -4.84 -4.14
C GLN A 84 8.70 -3.53 -4.08
N ASN A 85 8.54 -2.67 -5.06
CA ASN A 85 9.40 -1.51 -5.29
C ASN A 85 8.72 -0.17 -5.00
N GLY A 86 7.41 -0.17 -4.84
CA GLY A 86 6.59 1.04 -4.85
C GLY A 86 6.24 1.46 -6.28
N SER A 87 5.15 2.18 -6.45
CA SER A 87 4.71 2.70 -7.75
C SER A 87 3.97 4.01 -7.58
N SER A 88 4.47 5.07 -8.23
CA SER A 88 3.78 6.36 -8.24
C SER A 88 2.50 6.33 -9.08
N GLU A 89 2.45 5.50 -10.12
CA GLU A 89 1.28 5.32 -10.98
C GLU A 89 0.12 4.64 -10.24
N LEU A 90 0.45 3.64 -9.43
CA LEU A 90 -0.52 2.90 -8.60
C LEU A 90 -0.71 3.53 -7.21
N ASP A 91 0.03 4.61 -6.94
CA ASP A 91 0.08 5.26 -5.62
C ASP A 91 0.39 4.24 -4.50
N LEU A 92 1.34 3.34 -4.78
CA LEU A 92 1.83 2.32 -3.88
C LEU A 92 3.14 2.75 -3.23
N VAL A 93 3.18 2.64 -1.92
CA VAL A 93 4.38 2.85 -1.12
C VAL A 93 5.03 1.50 -0.85
N ARG A 94 6.35 1.40 -1.08
CA ARG A 94 7.11 0.23 -0.69
C ARG A 94 7.03 0.03 0.82
N LEU A 95 6.69 -1.15 1.26
CA LEU A 95 6.78 -1.55 2.66
C LEU A 95 8.14 -2.18 2.92
N ASP A 96 8.90 -1.62 3.88
CA ASP A 96 10.23 -2.12 4.26
C ASP A 96 10.18 -3.28 5.28
N ASP A 97 9.00 -3.88 5.46
CA ASP A 97 8.83 -5.08 6.27
C ASP A 97 9.49 -6.28 5.58
N ARG A 98 10.41 -6.96 6.28
CA ARG A 98 11.18 -8.05 5.71
C ARG A 98 10.31 -9.25 5.35
N ASP A 99 9.41 -9.65 6.24
CA ASP A 99 8.55 -10.80 6.03
C ASP A 99 7.62 -10.57 4.84
N PHE A 100 7.14 -9.33 4.68
CA PHE A 100 6.36 -8.93 3.51
C PHE A 100 7.18 -9.01 2.23
N GLN A 101 8.40 -8.47 2.20
CA GLN A 101 9.26 -8.48 1.01
C GLN A 101 9.69 -9.91 0.62
N ASP A 102 9.99 -10.77 1.58
CA ASP A 102 10.30 -12.17 1.34
C ASP A 102 9.10 -12.90 0.70
N LYS A 103 7.88 -12.66 1.21
CA LYS A 103 6.65 -13.23 0.64
C LYS A 103 6.32 -12.67 -0.75
N MET A 104 6.60 -11.40 -1.01
CA MET A 104 6.43 -10.82 -2.34
C MET A 104 7.42 -11.40 -3.35
N THR A 105 8.65 -11.69 -2.94
CA THR A 105 9.65 -12.35 -3.78
C THR A 105 9.23 -13.78 -4.11
N GLU A 106 8.73 -14.53 -3.13
CA GLU A 106 8.18 -15.87 -3.33
C GLU A 106 6.98 -15.84 -4.29
N LEU A 107 6.07 -14.90 -4.10
CA LEU A 107 4.90 -14.72 -4.98
C LEU A 107 5.30 -14.38 -6.42
N ALA A 108 6.28 -13.50 -6.62
CA ALA A 108 6.80 -13.18 -7.94
C ALA A 108 7.37 -14.42 -8.64
N SER A 109 8.13 -15.27 -7.93
CA SER A 109 8.66 -16.52 -8.46
C SER A 109 7.55 -17.48 -8.90
N TYR A 110 6.53 -17.69 -8.08
CA TYR A 110 5.39 -18.54 -8.44
C TYR A 110 4.60 -17.99 -9.64
N PHE A 111 4.51 -16.69 -9.75
CA PHE A 111 3.82 -16.07 -10.91
C PHE A 111 4.63 -16.25 -12.20
N GLU A 112 5.96 -16.22 -12.16
CA GLU A 112 6.82 -16.53 -13.31
C GLU A 112 6.67 -18.00 -13.73
N GLU A 113 6.62 -18.93 -12.77
CA GLU A 113 6.37 -20.35 -13.04
C GLU A 113 5.01 -20.55 -13.71
N LEU A 114 3.95 -19.92 -13.20
CA LEU A 114 2.62 -19.97 -13.79
C LEU A 114 2.60 -19.46 -15.24
N LYS A 115 3.30 -18.36 -15.53
CA LYS A 115 3.42 -17.85 -16.91
C LYS A 115 4.12 -18.82 -17.84
N ALA A 116 5.15 -19.50 -17.35
CA ALA A 116 5.84 -20.54 -18.13
C ALA A 116 4.94 -21.74 -18.43
N GLU A 117 4.12 -22.17 -17.48
CA GLU A 117 3.13 -23.24 -17.69
C GLU A 117 2.06 -22.84 -18.71
N ILE A 118 1.54 -21.61 -18.63
CA ILE A 118 0.60 -21.06 -19.60
C ILE A 118 1.21 -21.06 -21.02
N CYS A 119 2.45 -20.63 -21.18
CA CYS A 119 3.16 -20.66 -22.45
C CYS A 119 3.31 -22.10 -23.01
N LEU A 120 3.56 -23.08 -22.15
CA LEU A 120 3.68 -24.48 -22.55
C LEU A 120 2.34 -25.06 -23.04
N LEU A 121 1.23 -24.70 -22.44
CA LEU A 121 -0.12 -25.08 -22.89
C LEU A 121 -0.36 -24.65 -24.34
N TYR A 122 -0.09 -23.39 -24.68
CA TYR A 122 -0.29 -22.88 -26.04
C TYR A 122 0.67 -23.48 -27.08
N THR A 123 1.89 -23.86 -26.67
CA THR A 123 2.85 -24.47 -27.59
C THR A 123 2.53 -25.96 -27.84
N SER A 124 1.93 -26.65 -26.90
CA SER A 124 1.53 -28.05 -27.09
C SER A 124 0.27 -28.19 -27.96
N ASP A 125 -0.73 -27.32 -27.76
CA ASP A 125 -1.93 -27.32 -28.59
C ASP A 125 -1.65 -26.96 -30.06
N ALA A 126 -0.68 -26.08 -30.31
CA ALA A 126 -0.22 -25.73 -31.66
C ALA A 126 0.58 -26.83 -32.36
N ALA A 127 1.04 -27.84 -31.63
CA ALA A 127 1.79 -28.98 -32.19
C ALA A 127 0.90 -30.17 -32.52
N ASP A 128 -0.33 -30.20 -32.04
CA ASP A 128 -1.31 -31.30 -32.27
C ASP A 128 -2.31 -30.97 -33.41
N GLU A 129 -2.24 -29.79 -34.06
CA GLU A 129 -2.94 -29.41 -35.27
C GLU A 129 -2.05 -29.60 -36.52
#